data_63de8934465dcd9097755c361bee3b53
#
_entry.id   63de8934465dcd9097755c361bee3b53
#
_cell.length_a   1.000
_cell.length_b   1.000
_cell.length_c   1.000
_cell.angle_alpha   90.00
_cell.angle_beta   90.00
_cell.angle_gamma   90.00
#
_symmetry.space_group_name_H-M   'P 1'
#
loop_
_entity.id
_entity.type
_entity.pdbx_description
1 polymer ?
#
loop_
_entity_poly.entity_id
_entity_poly.type
_entity_poly.pdbx_seq_one_letter_code
_entity_poly.pdbx_strand_id
1 'polypeptide(L)'
;MSQFFKIFFTTLFILHCSSDVSSENILSGNNGNEGEGVFTGGGNQTIPELDVELITTYDEQTASFSTTYGNYQRSFIVHVPPNFDYTTQSLPLVFVLHGYTSQAPIIRQYSGFDQIADQENFVVVYVQGTTDAFGNTGWNVNVVPTFNLVDDVGLFEALIKYFKASYNIDGSKIFSTGMSLGGFMSYRLACELNEINSIGSVTGSMAGYYQCNPPKKTSTIHFHGTADGTVPYNGVEWSLSANDAHNFWKAHNACNSQVEINLPDLNGDGRITKRLISYDCDEDKVVELYSLEGEGHIWWNRNWGHDISTSELIWQFFKSQQ
;
A
#
# COMPACT_ATOMS: atom_id res chain seq x y z
N MET A 1 14.75 0.28 -30.15
CA MET A 1 14.41 0.09 -28.71
C MET A 1 14.77 1.29 -27.82
N SER A 2 15.93 1.90 -27.97
CA SER A 2 16.35 3.06 -27.13
C SER A 2 15.57 4.39 -27.34
N GLN A 3 14.88 4.57 -28.46
CA GLN A 3 14.17 5.82 -28.75
C GLN A 3 12.75 5.90 -28.14
N PHE A 4 12.07 4.77 -27.94
CA PHE A 4 10.70 4.78 -27.40
C PHE A 4 10.66 5.17 -25.91
N PHE A 5 11.64 4.73 -25.13
CA PHE A 5 11.67 5.04 -23.70
C PHE A 5 12.08 6.48 -23.39
N LYS A 6 12.95 7.06 -24.24
CA LYS A 6 13.26 8.50 -24.12
C LYS A 6 12.06 9.41 -24.41
N ILE A 7 11.16 8.97 -25.29
CA ILE A 7 9.91 9.69 -25.60
C ILE A 7 8.92 9.56 -24.44
N PHE A 8 8.88 8.42 -23.76
CA PHE A 8 7.99 8.15 -22.62
C PHE A 8 8.22 9.09 -21.43
N PHE A 9 9.48 9.43 -21.12
CA PHE A 9 9.81 10.35 -20.04
C PHE A 9 9.90 11.84 -20.46
N THR A 10 10.05 12.12 -21.75
CA THR A 10 10.18 13.52 -22.25
C THR A 10 8.85 14.15 -22.67
N THR A 11 7.81 13.36 -22.97
CA THR A 11 6.51 13.91 -23.41
C THR A 11 5.62 14.38 -22.26
N LEU A 12 5.97 14.08 -21.01
CA LEU A 12 5.24 14.57 -19.82
C LEU A 12 5.48 16.08 -19.54
N PHE A 13 6.34 16.75 -20.32
CA PHE A 13 6.75 18.14 -20.07
C PHE A 13 6.00 19.21 -20.87
N ILE A 14 4.97 18.87 -21.67
CA ILE A 14 4.28 19.90 -22.46
C ILE A 14 2.77 19.83 -22.26
N LEU A 15 2.31 20.40 -21.16
CA LEU A 15 0.98 21.02 -21.07
C LEU A 15 0.98 22.08 -19.96
N HIS A 16 1.73 23.16 -20.22
CA HIS A 16 1.44 24.45 -19.58
C HIS A 16 0.47 25.19 -20.48
N CYS A 17 -0.76 25.30 -20.05
CA CYS A 17 -1.67 26.31 -20.57
C CYS A 17 -1.97 27.29 -19.43
N SER A 18 -1.35 28.46 -19.52
CA SER A 18 -1.58 29.60 -18.67
C SER A 18 -2.99 30.16 -18.88
N SER A 19 -3.71 30.44 -17.80
CA SER A 19 -4.73 31.49 -17.80
C SER A 19 -4.63 32.28 -16.51
N ASP A 20 -4.11 33.49 -16.63
CA ASP A 20 -4.17 34.57 -15.65
C ASP A 20 -5.62 34.92 -15.35
N VAL A 21 -5.99 35.01 -14.07
CA VAL A 21 -6.96 36.01 -13.60
C VAL A 21 -6.55 36.51 -12.23
N SER A 22 -6.46 37.80 -12.19
CA SER A 22 -6.02 38.70 -11.13
C SER A 22 -7.01 38.90 -9.99
N SER A 23 -6.43 39.23 -8.87
CA SER A 23 -6.69 40.32 -7.90
C SER A 23 -7.77 40.19 -6.80
N GLU A 24 -7.25 40.41 -5.60
CA GLU A 24 -7.67 41.30 -4.51
C GLU A 24 -8.86 40.91 -3.60
N ASN A 25 -8.61 40.74 -2.30
CA ASN A 25 -8.71 41.71 -1.18
C ASN A 25 -8.58 41.05 0.19
N ILE A 26 -7.61 41.42 0.95
CA ILE A 26 -7.46 42.13 2.23
C ILE A 26 -8.69 42.11 3.16
N LEU A 27 -8.49 41.63 4.39
CA LEU A 27 -8.60 42.21 5.72
C LEU A 27 -8.97 41.21 6.81
N SER A 28 -8.04 40.98 7.68
CA SER A 28 -7.94 41.26 9.14
C SER A 28 -9.03 40.69 10.06
N GLY A 29 -8.56 40.09 11.14
CA GLY A 29 -9.28 40.10 12.42
C GLY A 29 -9.18 38.83 13.27
N ASN A 30 -8.14 38.70 13.99
CA ASN A 30 -7.96 38.49 15.46
C ASN A 30 -8.84 37.49 16.26
N ASN A 31 -8.11 36.81 17.15
CA ASN A 31 -8.46 36.22 18.46
C ASN A 31 -8.92 34.74 18.53
N GLY A 32 -7.98 33.94 18.90
CA GLY A 32 -7.87 33.09 20.12
C GLY A 32 -9.10 32.24 20.49
N ASN A 33 -8.92 30.93 20.34
CA ASN A 33 -9.26 30.01 21.45
C ASN A 33 -8.65 28.61 21.14
N GLU A 34 -7.98 28.09 22.15
CA GLU A 34 -7.55 26.70 22.18
C GLU A 34 -8.79 25.79 22.18
N GLY A 35 -8.92 24.91 21.22
CA GLY A 35 -9.99 23.93 21.15
C GLY A 35 -9.47 22.67 20.50
N GLU A 36 -9.52 21.58 21.25
CA GLU A 36 -9.22 20.22 20.82
C GLU A 36 -9.91 19.91 19.49
N GLY A 37 -9.12 19.76 18.43
CA GLY A 37 -9.63 19.48 17.09
C GLY A 37 -9.96 18.01 16.91
N VAL A 38 -11.22 17.67 17.09
CA VAL A 38 -11.80 16.43 16.55
C VAL A 38 -11.83 16.59 15.03
N PHE A 39 -11.00 15.83 14.31
CA PHE A 39 -11.06 15.74 12.85
C PHE A 39 -12.35 15.02 12.44
N THR A 40 -13.39 15.75 12.18
CA THR A 40 -14.56 15.26 11.44
C THR A 40 -14.25 15.36 9.95
N GLY A 41 -13.96 14.24 9.31
CA GLY A 41 -13.86 14.13 7.85
C GLY A 41 -15.20 14.48 7.21
N GLY A 42 -15.23 15.46 6.32
CA GLY A 42 -16.44 15.87 5.61
C GLY A 42 -16.34 17.27 5.00
N GLY A 43 -15.27 17.58 4.30
CA GLY A 43 -15.16 18.75 3.44
C GLY A 43 -14.75 18.31 2.05
N ASN A 44 -15.37 18.88 1.03
CA ASN A 44 -15.04 18.69 -0.37
C ASN A 44 -13.65 19.30 -0.65
N GLN A 45 -12.58 18.65 -0.10
CA GLN A 45 -11.22 19.06 -0.39
C GLN A 45 -10.88 18.55 -1.79
N THR A 46 -10.53 19.44 -2.67
CA THR A 46 -9.99 19.07 -3.99
C THR A 46 -8.65 18.36 -3.76
N ILE A 47 -8.55 17.09 -4.21
CA ILE A 47 -7.30 16.34 -4.20
C ILE A 47 -6.27 17.15 -4.98
N PRO A 48 -5.12 17.53 -4.38
CA PRO A 48 -4.10 18.32 -5.06
C PRO A 48 -3.55 17.56 -6.27
N GLU A 49 -3.27 18.28 -7.34
CA GLU A 49 -2.53 17.74 -8.46
C GLU A 49 -1.07 17.66 -8.07
N LEU A 50 -0.45 16.48 -8.31
CA LEU A 50 0.96 16.27 -7.99
C LEU A 50 1.84 16.78 -9.12
N ASP A 51 2.78 17.64 -8.78
CA ASP A 51 3.91 17.97 -9.66
C ASP A 51 4.99 16.91 -9.45
N VAL A 52 5.16 16.05 -10.45
CA VAL A 52 6.02 14.87 -10.36
C VAL A 52 7.25 15.05 -11.23
N GLU A 53 8.41 15.03 -10.59
CA GLU A 53 9.71 15.19 -11.24
C GLU A 53 10.48 13.86 -11.29
N LEU A 54 11.11 13.58 -12.43
CA LEU A 54 12.01 12.43 -12.59
C LEU A 54 13.30 12.66 -11.81
N ILE A 55 13.65 11.75 -10.89
CA ILE A 55 14.95 11.76 -10.20
C ILE A 55 16.00 11.02 -11.03
N THR A 56 15.73 9.74 -11.35
CA THR A 56 16.64 8.88 -12.12
C THR A 56 15.90 7.73 -12.80
N THR A 57 16.49 7.25 -13.88
CA THR A 57 16.07 6.01 -14.56
C THR A 57 17.06 4.91 -14.21
N TYR A 58 16.58 3.78 -13.69
CA TYR A 58 17.41 2.62 -13.36
C TYR A 58 17.62 1.72 -14.58
N ASP A 59 16.54 1.48 -15.33
CA ASP A 59 16.50 0.64 -16.54
C ASP A 59 15.35 1.06 -17.46
N GLU A 60 15.03 0.26 -18.48
CA GLU A 60 13.96 0.56 -19.44
C GLU A 60 12.55 0.53 -18.82
N GLN A 61 12.35 -0.20 -17.72
CA GLN A 61 11.08 -0.37 -17.04
C GLN A 61 10.96 0.42 -15.73
N THR A 62 12.09 0.87 -15.15
CA THR A 62 12.11 1.38 -13.78
C THR A 62 12.70 2.76 -13.67
N ALA A 63 12.00 3.65 -13.01
CA ALA A 63 12.47 4.99 -12.67
C ALA A 63 12.01 5.44 -11.29
N SER A 64 12.73 6.38 -10.69
CA SER A 64 12.32 7.04 -9.45
C SER A 64 11.94 8.50 -9.71
N PHE A 65 10.98 8.94 -8.92
CA PHE A 65 10.37 10.26 -9.02
C PHE A 65 10.29 10.93 -7.65
N SER A 66 10.22 12.27 -7.67
CA SER A 66 9.89 13.09 -6.51
C SER A 66 8.65 13.92 -6.75
N THR A 67 8.04 14.33 -5.67
CA THR A 67 6.93 15.29 -5.64
C THR A 67 6.90 15.97 -4.27
N THR A 68 6.22 17.10 -4.17
CA THR A 68 5.89 17.72 -2.87
C THR A 68 4.43 17.42 -2.55
N TYR A 69 4.17 16.89 -1.35
CA TYR A 69 2.83 16.73 -0.83
C TYR A 69 2.73 17.32 0.58
N GLY A 70 1.83 18.28 0.76
CA GLY A 70 1.80 19.09 1.98
C GLY A 70 3.15 19.81 2.18
N ASN A 71 3.76 19.62 3.35
CA ASN A 71 5.06 20.21 3.69
C ASN A 71 6.24 19.23 3.50
N TYR A 72 6.03 18.10 2.83
CA TYR A 72 7.02 17.03 2.74
C TYR A 72 7.45 16.78 1.30
N GLN A 73 8.77 16.65 1.11
CA GLN A 73 9.29 16.03 -0.10
C GLN A 73 9.02 14.53 -0.04
N ARG A 74 8.39 14.02 -1.11
CA ARG A 74 8.04 12.61 -1.25
C ARG A 74 8.76 12.03 -2.45
N SER A 75 9.04 10.75 -2.42
CA SER A 75 9.59 10.05 -3.58
C SER A 75 8.98 8.67 -3.72
N PHE A 76 9.08 8.11 -4.92
CA PHE A 76 8.59 6.78 -5.21
C PHE A 76 9.33 6.20 -6.42
N ILE A 77 9.40 4.88 -6.47
CA ILE A 77 9.94 4.14 -7.61
C ILE A 77 8.75 3.52 -8.35
N VAL A 78 8.73 3.67 -9.66
CA VAL A 78 7.75 3.04 -10.55
C VAL A 78 8.44 1.99 -11.37
N HIS A 79 7.84 0.80 -11.43
CA HIS A 79 8.21 -0.24 -12.37
C HIS A 79 7.00 -0.57 -13.24
N VAL A 80 7.20 -0.54 -14.56
CA VAL A 80 6.20 -0.88 -15.57
C VAL A 80 6.60 -2.17 -16.28
N PRO A 81 5.64 -3.03 -16.67
CA PRO A 81 5.97 -4.27 -17.37
C PRO A 81 6.57 -3.98 -18.75
N PRO A 82 7.36 -4.92 -19.34
CA PRO A 82 7.91 -4.78 -20.68
C PRO A 82 6.81 -4.52 -21.72
N ASN A 83 7.09 -3.64 -22.67
CA ASN A 83 6.16 -3.27 -23.77
C ASN A 83 4.85 -2.62 -23.30
N PHE A 84 4.82 -2.05 -22.10
CA PHE A 84 3.66 -1.31 -21.62
C PHE A 84 3.39 -0.08 -22.50
N ASP A 85 2.15 0.03 -22.96
CA ASP A 85 1.65 1.16 -23.73
C ASP A 85 0.43 1.76 -23.03
N TYR A 86 0.65 2.85 -22.28
CA TYR A 86 -0.39 3.55 -21.52
C TYR A 86 -1.49 4.16 -22.40
N THR A 87 -1.29 4.24 -23.71
CA THR A 87 -2.30 4.78 -24.64
C THR A 87 -3.34 3.73 -25.02
N THR A 88 -2.99 2.46 -24.95
CA THR A 88 -3.84 1.35 -25.39
C THR A 88 -4.15 0.31 -24.32
N GLN A 89 -3.36 0.30 -23.23
CA GLN A 89 -3.50 -0.69 -22.16
C GLN A 89 -3.95 0.00 -20.85
N SER A 90 -4.94 -0.59 -20.20
CA SER A 90 -5.33 -0.21 -18.83
C SER A 90 -4.94 -1.33 -17.87
N LEU A 91 -3.99 -1.05 -16.98
CA LEU A 91 -3.35 -2.06 -16.12
C LEU A 91 -3.72 -1.91 -14.66
N PRO A 92 -3.62 -3.00 -13.88
CA PRO A 92 -3.66 -2.94 -12.42
C PRO A 92 -2.49 -2.12 -11.86
N LEU A 93 -2.71 -1.55 -10.67
CA LEU A 93 -1.70 -0.83 -9.88
C LEU A 93 -1.50 -1.51 -8.53
N VAL A 94 -0.24 -1.78 -8.17
CA VAL A 94 0.13 -2.32 -6.86
C VAL A 94 1.08 -1.36 -6.15
N PHE A 95 0.67 -0.84 -5.00
CA PHE A 95 1.57 -0.15 -4.07
C PHE A 95 2.24 -1.18 -3.17
N VAL A 96 3.58 -1.11 -3.04
CA VAL A 96 4.36 -1.99 -2.16
C VAL A 96 5.13 -1.15 -1.16
N LEU A 97 4.80 -1.29 0.12
CA LEU A 97 5.16 -0.37 1.19
C LEU A 97 6.19 -0.96 2.14
N HIS A 98 7.25 -0.19 2.41
CA HIS A 98 8.32 -0.61 3.31
C HIS A 98 7.92 -0.53 4.79
N GLY A 99 8.63 -1.27 5.65
CA GLY A 99 8.50 -1.21 7.10
C GLY A 99 9.19 0.01 7.74
N TYR A 100 9.02 0.16 9.06
CA TYR A 100 9.71 1.18 9.84
C TYR A 100 11.24 1.05 9.68
N THR A 101 11.94 2.18 9.57
CA THR A 101 13.39 2.30 9.30
C THR A 101 13.86 1.77 7.94
N SER A 102 12.99 1.18 7.12
CA SER A 102 13.30 0.67 5.78
C SER A 102 13.05 1.73 4.70
N GLN A 103 13.26 1.38 3.45
CA GLN A 103 13.19 2.29 2.30
C GLN A 103 12.55 1.62 1.08
N ALA A 104 12.05 2.44 0.15
CA ALA A 104 11.45 1.97 -1.10
C ALA A 104 12.36 1.04 -1.93
N PRO A 105 13.67 1.33 -2.14
CA PRO A 105 14.57 0.40 -2.83
C PRO A 105 14.74 -0.94 -2.12
N ILE A 106 14.70 -0.94 -0.78
CA ILE A 106 14.88 -2.15 0.02
C ILE A 106 13.67 -3.07 -0.12
N ILE A 107 12.44 -2.53 0.04
CA ILE A 107 11.23 -3.35 -0.11
C ILE A 107 11.05 -3.81 -1.57
N ARG A 108 11.44 -3.02 -2.58
CA ARG A 108 11.45 -3.42 -3.98
C ARG A 108 12.26 -4.70 -4.18
N GLN A 109 13.52 -4.71 -3.69
CA GLN A 109 14.41 -5.86 -3.78
C GLN A 109 13.90 -7.04 -2.94
N TYR A 110 13.41 -6.77 -1.72
CA TYR A 110 13.00 -7.79 -0.77
C TYR A 110 11.69 -8.49 -1.19
N SER A 111 10.74 -7.76 -1.73
CA SER A 111 9.47 -8.33 -2.19
C SER A 111 9.55 -8.97 -3.57
N GLY A 112 10.42 -8.46 -4.48
CA GLY A 112 10.59 -8.99 -5.82
C GLY A 112 9.36 -8.83 -6.72
N PHE A 113 8.50 -7.85 -6.48
CA PHE A 113 7.28 -7.64 -7.27
C PHE A 113 7.53 -7.25 -8.73
N ASP A 114 8.71 -6.67 -9.06
CA ASP A 114 9.04 -6.35 -10.45
C ASP A 114 8.97 -7.57 -11.36
N GLN A 115 9.53 -8.70 -10.93
CA GLN A 115 9.52 -9.93 -11.73
C GLN A 115 8.10 -10.48 -11.94
N ILE A 116 7.23 -10.31 -10.95
CA ILE A 116 5.83 -10.72 -11.07
C ILE A 116 5.08 -9.76 -11.99
N ALA A 117 5.35 -8.47 -11.90
CA ALA A 117 4.78 -7.44 -12.75
C ALA A 117 5.12 -7.65 -14.24
N ASP A 118 6.36 -8.03 -14.53
CA ASP A 118 6.81 -8.37 -15.89
C ASP A 118 6.05 -9.56 -16.50
N GLN A 119 5.73 -10.55 -15.66
CA GLN A 119 5.04 -11.77 -16.10
C GLN A 119 3.53 -11.59 -16.21
N GLU A 120 2.96 -10.78 -15.34
CA GLU A 120 1.52 -10.69 -15.10
C GLU A 120 0.88 -9.36 -15.56
N ASN A 121 1.69 -8.43 -16.10
CA ASN A 121 1.27 -7.15 -16.68
C ASN A 121 0.52 -6.24 -15.68
N PHE A 122 1.22 -5.70 -14.71
CA PHE A 122 0.72 -4.64 -13.82
C PHE A 122 1.82 -3.63 -13.49
N VAL A 123 1.43 -2.44 -13.04
CA VAL A 123 2.35 -1.38 -12.61
C VAL A 123 2.60 -1.53 -11.11
N VAL A 124 3.88 -1.47 -10.70
CA VAL A 124 4.28 -1.48 -9.29
C VAL A 124 4.82 -0.12 -8.88
N VAL A 125 4.39 0.36 -7.71
CA VAL A 125 4.86 1.61 -7.13
C VAL A 125 5.36 1.38 -5.71
N TYR A 126 6.64 1.67 -5.48
CA TYR A 126 7.29 1.62 -4.18
C TYR A 126 7.40 3.03 -3.63
N VAL A 127 6.49 3.40 -2.75
CA VAL A 127 6.45 4.75 -2.17
C VAL A 127 7.42 4.83 -1.00
N GLN A 128 8.16 5.96 -0.90
CA GLN A 128 9.04 6.25 0.24
C GLN A 128 8.27 6.98 1.33
N GLY A 129 8.28 6.42 2.53
CA GLY A 129 7.76 7.06 3.73
C GLY A 129 8.60 8.25 4.17
N THR A 130 8.01 9.15 4.95
CA THR A 130 8.73 10.30 5.51
C THR A 130 9.77 9.88 6.53
N THR A 131 10.73 10.77 6.80
CA THR A 131 11.76 10.56 7.81
C THR A 131 11.43 11.39 9.06
N ASP A 132 11.45 10.77 10.23
CA ASP A 132 11.28 11.46 11.50
C ASP A 132 12.55 12.22 11.95
N ALA A 133 12.46 12.93 13.07
CA ALA A 133 13.58 13.71 13.63
C ALA A 133 14.79 12.85 14.06
N PHE A 134 14.62 11.53 14.17
CA PHE A 134 15.67 10.58 14.53
C PHE A 134 16.30 9.90 13.32
N GLY A 135 15.87 10.26 12.10
CA GLY A 135 16.33 9.66 10.86
C GLY A 135 15.61 8.35 10.47
N ASN A 136 14.56 7.97 11.16
CA ASN A 136 13.79 6.77 10.87
C ASN A 136 12.71 7.07 9.83
N THR A 137 12.61 6.22 8.82
CA THR A 137 11.56 6.29 7.80
C THR A 137 10.32 5.53 8.24
N GLY A 138 9.13 5.99 7.85
CA GLY A 138 7.89 5.32 8.24
C GLY A 138 6.64 5.99 7.70
N TRP A 139 5.52 5.55 8.24
CA TRP A 139 4.16 5.91 7.84
C TRP A 139 3.34 6.35 9.03
N ASN A 140 2.43 7.28 8.83
CA ASN A 140 1.41 7.60 9.80
C ASN A 140 0.34 6.50 9.83
N VAL A 141 0.46 5.62 10.81
CA VAL A 141 -0.52 4.53 11.07
C VAL A 141 -0.99 4.51 12.52
N ASN A 142 -0.78 5.60 13.25
CA ASN A 142 -1.12 5.75 14.68
C ASN A 142 -0.43 4.73 15.62
N VAL A 143 0.66 4.10 15.17
CA VAL A 143 1.48 3.19 15.98
C VAL A 143 2.77 3.87 16.42
N VAL A 144 3.35 4.69 15.55
CA VAL A 144 4.58 5.45 15.81
C VAL A 144 4.24 6.95 15.90
N PRO A 145 4.23 7.55 17.09
CA PRO A 145 3.74 8.93 17.28
C PRO A 145 4.47 10.00 16.48
N THR A 146 5.73 9.76 16.08
CA THR A 146 6.54 10.71 15.29
C THR A 146 5.96 11.03 13.92
N PHE A 147 5.07 10.18 13.39
CA PHE A 147 4.43 10.35 12.08
C PHE A 147 2.98 10.87 12.15
N ASN A 148 2.40 11.05 13.32
CA ASN A 148 0.95 11.35 13.46
C ASN A 148 0.47 12.63 12.75
N LEU A 149 1.39 13.54 12.40
CA LEU A 149 1.08 14.78 11.67
C LEU A 149 1.27 14.67 10.16
N VAL A 150 1.72 13.53 9.66
CA VAL A 150 1.93 13.30 8.22
C VAL A 150 0.64 12.80 7.59
N ASP A 151 0.18 13.44 6.55
CA ASP A 151 -0.97 12.99 5.76
C ASP A 151 -0.53 12.02 4.67
N ASP A 152 -0.26 10.77 5.06
CA ASP A 152 0.08 9.72 4.11
C ASP A 152 -1.14 9.24 3.31
N VAL A 153 -2.33 9.21 3.90
CA VAL A 153 -3.55 8.78 3.20
C VAL A 153 -3.87 9.70 2.03
N GLY A 154 -3.86 11.01 2.26
CA GLY A 154 -4.07 11.99 1.19
C GLY A 154 -2.98 11.95 0.11
N LEU A 155 -1.71 11.61 0.47
CA LEU A 155 -0.68 11.35 -0.52
C LEU A 155 -1.07 10.17 -1.44
N PHE A 156 -1.53 9.06 -0.88
CA PHE A 156 -1.93 7.90 -1.70
C PHE A 156 -3.15 8.20 -2.57
N GLU A 157 -4.11 8.97 -2.09
CA GLU A 157 -5.23 9.45 -2.90
C GLU A 157 -4.75 10.29 -4.09
N ALA A 158 -3.81 11.22 -3.86
CA ALA A 158 -3.20 12.02 -4.92
C ALA A 158 -2.37 11.18 -5.90
N LEU A 159 -1.58 10.20 -5.42
CA LEU A 159 -0.84 9.27 -6.27
C LEU A 159 -1.78 8.41 -7.12
N ILE A 160 -2.87 7.90 -6.57
CA ILE A 160 -3.87 7.14 -7.33
C ILE A 160 -4.44 8.00 -8.47
N LYS A 161 -4.80 9.26 -8.20
CA LYS A 161 -5.27 10.20 -9.22
C LYS A 161 -4.21 10.41 -10.31
N TYR A 162 -2.96 10.63 -9.91
CA TYR A 162 -1.82 10.81 -10.82
C TYR A 162 -1.63 9.57 -11.71
N PHE A 163 -1.56 8.36 -11.13
CA PHE A 163 -1.32 7.14 -11.90
C PHE A 163 -2.49 6.80 -12.84
N LYS A 164 -3.73 7.03 -12.44
CA LYS A 164 -4.89 6.88 -13.33
C LYS A 164 -4.81 7.81 -14.54
N ALA A 165 -4.35 9.04 -14.36
CA ALA A 165 -4.23 10.02 -15.43
C ALA A 165 -3.02 9.77 -16.34
N SER A 166 -1.87 9.44 -15.75
CA SER A 166 -0.57 9.40 -16.45
C SER A 166 -0.19 8.01 -16.96
N TYR A 167 -0.70 6.94 -16.33
CA TYR A 167 -0.37 5.55 -16.65
C TYR A 167 -1.60 4.72 -17.08
N ASN A 168 -2.75 5.36 -17.30
CA ASN A 168 -3.99 4.68 -17.68
C ASN A 168 -4.32 3.48 -16.79
N ILE A 169 -4.25 3.67 -15.46
CA ILE A 169 -4.55 2.61 -14.50
C ILE A 169 -6.04 2.30 -14.45
N ASP A 170 -6.37 1.01 -14.40
CA ASP A 170 -7.73 0.53 -14.15
C ASP A 170 -8.14 0.82 -12.70
N GLY A 171 -9.05 1.77 -12.51
CA GLY A 171 -9.51 2.18 -11.17
C GLY A 171 -10.20 1.07 -10.37
N SER A 172 -10.61 -0.02 -11.01
CA SER A 172 -11.17 -1.20 -10.34
C SER A 172 -10.09 -2.20 -9.88
N LYS A 173 -8.81 -1.94 -10.17
CA LYS A 173 -7.68 -2.84 -9.92
C LYS A 173 -6.52 -2.12 -9.26
N ILE A 174 -6.79 -1.45 -8.15
CA ILE A 174 -5.79 -0.74 -7.34
C ILE A 174 -5.62 -1.48 -6.01
N PHE A 175 -4.38 -1.89 -5.74
CA PHE A 175 -4.04 -2.76 -4.62
C PHE A 175 -2.91 -2.14 -3.78
N SER A 176 -2.86 -2.51 -2.50
CA SER A 176 -1.77 -2.13 -1.61
C SER A 176 -1.26 -3.34 -0.83
N THR A 177 0.05 -3.46 -0.72
CA THR A 177 0.68 -4.44 0.16
C THR A 177 1.91 -3.84 0.82
N GLY A 178 2.36 -4.45 1.90
CA GLY A 178 3.58 -4.00 2.55
C GLY A 178 3.98 -4.86 3.73
N MET A 179 5.20 -4.63 4.19
CA MET A 179 5.77 -5.32 5.34
C MET A 179 5.68 -4.48 6.60
N SER A 180 5.39 -5.10 7.76
CA SER A 180 5.49 -4.43 9.06
C SER A 180 4.66 -3.14 9.05
N LEU A 181 5.24 -1.98 9.33
CA LEU A 181 4.55 -0.68 9.27
C LEU A 181 3.90 -0.40 7.90
N GLY A 182 4.47 -0.94 6.78
CA GLY A 182 3.85 -0.89 5.45
C GLY A 182 2.59 -1.75 5.35
N GLY A 183 2.51 -2.86 6.07
CA GLY A 183 1.31 -3.68 6.21
C GLY A 183 0.21 -2.95 7.00
N PHE A 184 0.58 -2.25 8.09
CA PHE A 184 -0.33 -1.36 8.82
C PHE A 184 -0.86 -0.25 7.91
N MET A 185 0.01 0.34 7.08
CA MET A 185 -0.40 1.38 6.13
C MET A 185 -1.38 0.83 5.09
N SER A 186 -1.17 -0.37 4.57
CA SER A 186 -2.11 -1.01 3.64
C SER A 186 -3.49 -1.21 4.27
N TYR A 187 -3.56 -1.64 5.52
CA TYR A 187 -4.82 -1.68 6.27
C TYR A 187 -5.45 -0.30 6.44
N ARG A 188 -4.65 0.71 6.79
CA ARG A 188 -5.14 2.09 6.93
C ARG A 188 -5.72 2.62 5.62
N LEU A 189 -5.07 2.37 4.49
CA LEU A 189 -5.57 2.76 3.17
C LEU A 189 -6.94 2.11 2.88
N ALA A 190 -7.10 0.82 3.19
CA ALA A 190 -8.39 0.15 3.03
C ALA A 190 -9.48 0.68 3.99
N CYS A 191 -9.09 1.20 5.15
CA CYS A 191 -10.02 1.81 6.11
C CYS A 191 -10.50 3.21 5.68
N GLU A 192 -9.75 3.93 4.83
CA GLU A 192 -10.01 5.34 4.53
C GLU A 192 -10.27 5.62 3.05
N LEU A 193 -9.70 4.84 2.10
CA LEU A 193 -9.79 5.10 0.67
C LEU A 193 -10.75 4.14 -0.05
N ASN A 194 -11.67 4.71 -0.83
CA ASN A 194 -12.60 3.95 -1.65
C ASN A 194 -11.94 3.33 -2.89
N GLU A 195 -10.79 3.81 -3.30
CA GLU A 195 -10.04 3.36 -4.48
C GLU A 195 -9.32 2.03 -4.26
N ILE A 196 -8.99 1.67 -3.02
CA ILE A 196 -8.27 0.44 -2.71
C ILE A 196 -9.21 -0.78 -2.82
N ASN A 197 -8.93 -1.69 -3.75
CA ASN A 197 -9.81 -2.83 -4.06
C ASN A 197 -9.48 -4.07 -3.24
N SER A 198 -8.19 -4.29 -2.92
CA SER A 198 -7.75 -5.33 -2.00
C SER A 198 -6.43 -4.96 -1.37
N ILE A 199 -6.13 -5.53 -0.20
CA ILE A 199 -4.84 -5.33 0.46
C ILE A 199 -4.18 -6.65 0.85
N GLY A 200 -2.83 -6.59 0.90
CA GLY A 200 -1.99 -7.64 1.48
C GLY A 200 -1.13 -7.09 2.61
N SER A 201 -1.10 -7.75 3.75
CA SER A 201 -0.23 -7.37 4.86
C SER A 201 0.73 -8.49 5.20
N VAL A 202 2.01 -8.15 5.33
CA VAL A 202 3.06 -9.11 5.72
C VAL A 202 3.67 -8.64 7.03
N THR A 203 3.49 -9.43 8.10
CA THR A 203 3.94 -9.13 9.47
C THR A 203 3.51 -7.75 10.01
N GLY A 204 2.51 -7.14 9.36
CA GLY A 204 1.83 -5.94 9.83
C GLY A 204 0.43 -6.31 10.34
N SER A 205 -0.26 -5.39 11.00
CA SER A 205 -1.63 -5.61 11.46
C SER A 205 -2.42 -4.29 11.43
N MET A 206 -3.59 -4.28 12.05
CA MET A 206 -4.36 -3.04 12.26
C MET A 206 -3.90 -2.37 13.56
N ALA A 207 -3.80 -1.04 13.54
CA ALA A 207 -3.42 -0.28 14.73
C ALA A 207 -4.50 -0.35 15.81
N GLY A 208 -4.09 -0.65 17.06
CA GLY A 208 -5.02 -0.83 18.19
C GLY A 208 -5.74 0.45 18.62
N TYR A 209 -5.10 1.60 18.39
CA TYR A 209 -5.66 2.93 18.75
C TYR A 209 -6.45 3.60 17.62
N TYR A 210 -6.55 2.94 16.45
CA TYR A 210 -7.19 3.52 15.27
C TYR A 210 -8.55 2.88 15.03
N GLN A 211 -9.58 3.72 14.94
CA GLN A 211 -10.91 3.28 14.57
C GLN A 211 -11.05 3.19 13.04
N CYS A 212 -11.06 1.98 12.51
CA CYS A 212 -11.24 1.71 11.09
C CYS A 212 -12.73 1.70 10.73
N ASN A 213 -13.10 2.53 9.75
CA ASN A 213 -14.47 2.57 9.20
C ASN A 213 -14.38 2.46 7.66
N PRO A 214 -14.18 1.25 7.10
CA PRO A 214 -13.94 1.10 5.67
C PRO A 214 -15.11 1.65 4.84
N PRO A 215 -14.81 2.42 3.75
CA PRO A 215 -15.86 3.01 2.91
C PRO A 215 -16.57 1.99 2.02
N LYS A 216 -15.96 0.81 1.82
CA LYS A 216 -16.52 -0.29 1.01
C LYS A 216 -16.04 -1.65 1.52
N LYS A 217 -16.66 -2.72 0.99
CA LYS A 217 -16.17 -4.09 1.17
C LYS A 217 -14.81 -4.26 0.49
N THR A 218 -13.84 -4.86 1.18
CA THR A 218 -12.46 -4.98 0.68
C THR A 218 -11.90 -6.35 1.03
N SER A 219 -11.39 -7.07 0.04
CA SER A 219 -10.71 -8.34 0.26
C SER A 219 -9.34 -8.13 0.89
N THR A 220 -8.97 -8.99 1.85
CA THR A 220 -7.69 -8.87 2.54
C THR A 220 -6.96 -10.20 2.64
N ILE A 221 -5.64 -10.19 2.45
CA ILE A 221 -4.75 -11.32 2.68
C ILE A 221 -3.65 -10.91 3.67
N HIS A 222 -3.46 -11.69 4.73
CA HIS A 222 -2.53 -11.39 5.80
C HIS A 222 -1.58 -12.56 6.04
N PHE A 223 -0.28 -12.30 6.13
CA PHE A 223 0.77 -13.28 6.45
C PHE A 223 1.43 -12.89 7.76
N HIS A 224 1.50 -13.82 8.72
CA HIS A 224 2.10 -13.52 10.01
C HIS A 224 2.78 -14.73 10.63
N GLY A 225 4.03 -14.54 11.08
CA GLY A 225 4.76 -15.56 11.84
C GLY A 225 4.27 -15.64 13.29
N THR A 226 4.02 -16.85 13.80
CA THR A 226 3.49 -16.99 15.16
C THR A 226 4.51 -16.69 16.25
N ALA A 227 5.81 -16.66 15.91
CA ALA A 227 6.92 -16.27 16.79
C ALA A 227 7.44 -14.86 16.47
N ASP A 228 6.64 -14.00 15.81
CA ASP A 228 7.02 -12.62 15.53
C ASP A 228 7.21 -11.84 16.83
N GLY A 229 8.46 -11.44 17.11
CA GLY A 229 8.84 -10.66 18.29
C GLY A 229 8.77 -9.14 18.09
N THR A 230 8.55 -8.67 16.85
CA THR A 230 8.47 -7.24 16.51
C THR A 230 7.03 -6.75 16.50
N VAL A 231 6.16 -7.44 15.76
CA VAL A 231 4.71 -7.24 15.77
C VAL A 231 4.09 -8.55 16.28
N PRO A 232 3.75 -8.66 17.56
CA PRO A 232 3.30 -9.92 18.14
C PRO A 232 2.04 -10.46 17.47
N TYR A 233 2.07 -11.73 17.02
CA TYR A 233 0.96 -12.42 16.38
C TYR A 233 -0.35 -12.34 17.18
N ASN A 234 -0.24 -12.46 18.52
CA ASN A 234 -1.38 -12.42 19.44
C ASN A 234 -1.83 -10.99 19.80
N GLY A 235 -1.24 -9.99 19.15
CA GLY A 235 -1.56 -8.58 19.38
C GLY A 235 -0.96 -8.02 20.67
N VAL A 236 -1.01 -6.71 20.75
CA VAL A 236 -0.63 -5.90 21.91
C VAL A 236 -1.49 -4.64 21.88
N GLU A 237 -1.37 -3.76 22.89
CA GLU A 237 -2.19 -2.54 22.99
C GLU A 237 -2.19 -1.68 21.70
N TRP A 238 -1.04 -1.55 21.03
CA TRP A 238 -0.90 -0.74 19.81
C TRP A 238 -1.17 -1.50 18.50
N SER A 239 -1.38 -2.81 18.55
CA SER A 239 -1.59 -3.67 17.36
C SER A 239 -2.62 -4.74 17.63
N LEU A 240 -3.62 -4.86 16.78
CA LEU A 240 -4.53 -6.02 16.84
C LEU A 240 -3.76 -7.32 16.62
N SER A 241 -4.27 -8.42 17.18
CA SER A 241 -3.77 -9.74 16.81
C SER A 241 -4.07 -10.02 15.33
N ALA A 242 -3.31 -10.95 14.72
CA ALA A 242 -3.57 -11.38 13.35
C ALA A 242 -4.99 -11.93 13.18
N ASN A 243 -5.47 -12.67 14.18
CA ASN A 243 -6.83 -13.20 14.22
C ASN A 243 -7.90 -12.10 14.37
N ASP A 244 -7.66 -11.07 15.20
CA ASP A 244 -8.62 -9.99 15.38
C ASP A 244 -8.73 -9.13 14.11
N ALA A 245 -7.60 -8.87 13.42
CA ALA A 245 -7.60 -8.20 12.13
C ALA A 245 -8.38 -9.01 11.07
N HIS A 246 -8.18 -10.33 11.00
CA HIS A 246 -8.96 -11.21 10.13
C HIS A 246 -10.46 -11.17 10.48
N ASN A 247 -10.81 -11.29 11.75
CA ASN A 247 -12.20 -11.29 12.22
C ASN A 247 -12.90 -9.95 11.97
N PHE A 248 -12.18 -8.84 12.08
CA PHE A 248 -12.70 -7.52 11.72
C PHE A 248 -13.14 -7.47 10.25
N TRP A 249 -12.28 -7.86 9.33
CA TRP A 249 -12.60 -7.83 7.89
C TRP A 249 -13.63 -8.90 7.50
N LYS A 250 -13.58 -10.08 8.13
CA LYS A 250 -14.65 -11.10 8.00
C LYS A 250 -16.02 -10.54 8.37
N ALA A 251 -16.11 -9.86 9.50
CA ALA A 251 -17.36 -9.25 9.96
C ALA A 251 -17.78 -8.07 9.08
N HIS A 252 -16.83 -7.19 8.72
CA HIS A 252 -17.09 -6.06 7.82
C HIS A 252 -17.61 -6.53 6.46
N ASN A 253 -17.00 -7.55 5.87
CA ASN A 253 -17.40 -8.12 4.58
C ASN A 253 -18.62 -9.06 4.66
N ALA A 254 -19.16 -9.29 5.86
CA ALA A 254 -20.30 -10.19 6.12
C ALA A 254 -20.07 -11.62 5.58
N CYS A 255 -18.89 -12.19 5.80
CA CYS A 255 -18.57 -13.55 5.34
C CYS A 255 -19.30 -14.61 6.17
N ASN A 256 -20.03 -15.52 5.49
CA ASN A 256 -20.86 -16.54 6.12
C ASN A 256 -20.16 -17.89 6.29
N SER A 257 -19.06 -18.12 5.55
CA SER A 257 -18.34 -19.38 5.52
C SER A 257 -16.86 -19.21 5.85
N GLN A 258 -16.25 -20.26 6.41
CA GLN A 258 -14.84 -20.25 6.78
C GLN A 258 -14.26 -21.65 6.70
N VAL A 259 -13.01 -21.77 6.25
CA VAL A 259 -12.24 -23.01 6.23
C VAL A 259 -10.79 -22.75 6.61
N GLU A 260 -10.20 -23.64 7.38
CA GLU A 260 -8.76 -23.64 7.68
C GLU A 260 -8.12 -24.87 7.03
N ILE A 261 -7.00 -24.69 6.37
CA ILE A 261 -6.21 -25.73 5.73
C ILE A 261 -4.74 -25.63 6.13
N ASN A 262 -4.07 -26.75 6.31
CA ASN A 262 -2.63 -26.80 6.47
C ASN A 262 -1.99 -26.90 5.06
N LEU A 263 -1.03 -26.05 4.80
CA LEU A 263 -0.25 -26.13 3.57
C LEU A 263 0.84 -27.23 3.70
N PRO A 264 1.32 -27.78 2.56
CA PRO A 264 2.40 -28.74 2.57
C PRO A 264 3.69 -28.15 3.17
N ASP A 265 4.37 -28.89 4.01
CA ASP A 265 5.74 -28.65 4.45
C ASP A 265 6.68 -29.00 3.29
N LEU A 266 7.09 -27.99 2.52
CA LEU A 266 7.91 -28.15 1.31
C LEU A 266 9.40 -28.10 1.62
N ASN A 267 9.79 -27.43 2.70
CA ASN A 267 11.17 -27.28 3.12
C ASN A 267 11.61 -28.42 4.09
N GLY A 268 10.68 -29.20 4.63
CA GLY A 268 10.93 -30.35 5.46
C GLY A 268 11.35 -30.00 6.90
N ASP A 269 11.02 -28.80 7.39
CA ASP A 269 11.39 -28.35 8.73
C ASP A 269 10.40 -28.74 9.83
N GLY A 270 9.27 -29.35 9.45
CA GLY A 270 8.22 -29.84 10.33
C GLY A 270 7.29 -28.76 10.85
N ARG A 271 7.42 -27.51 10.42
CA ARG A 271 6.54 -26.40 10.79
C ARG A 271 5.27 -26.40 9.92
N ILE A 272 4.21 -25.87 10.46
CA ILE A 272 2.92 -25.86 9.77
C ILE A 272 2.60 -24.43 9.34
N THR A 273 2.36 -24.23 8.04
CA THR A 273 1.71 -23.02 7.54
C THR A 273 0.22 -23.27 7.42
N LYS A 274 -0.59 -22.53 8.19
CA LYS A 274 -2.05 -22.59 8.14
C LYS A 274 -2.59 -21.48 7.28
N ARG A 275 -3.56 -21.78 6.44
CA ARG A 275 -4.34 -20.80 5.67
C ARG A 275 -5.78 -20.83 6.13
N LEU A 276 -6.24 -19.76 6.75
CA LEU A 276 -7.62 -19.51 7.14
C LEU A 276 -8.29 -18.65 6.08
N ILE A 277 -9.40 -19.14 5.51
CA ILE A 277 -10.12 -18.46 4.43
C ILE A 277 -11.55 -18.21 4.91
N SER A 278 -11.98 -16.95 4.93
CA SER A 278 -13.39 -16.57 5.07
C SER A 278 -13.93 -16.16 3.72
N TYR A 279 -15.02 -16.77 3.30
CA TYR A 279 -15.63 -16.65 1.98
C TYR A 279 -17.17 -16.62 2.08
N ASP A 280 -17.87 -16.59 0.95
CA ASP A 280 -19.32 -16.36 0.93
C ASP A 280 -19.64 -15.03 1.62
N CYS A 281 -18.91 -14.01 1.21
CA CYS A 281 -18.99 -12.65 1.73
C CYS A 281 -19.80 -11.76 0.77
N ASP A 282 -20.25 -10.60 1.24
CA ASP A 282 -20.84 -9.58 0.38
C ASP A 282 -19.87 -9.19 -0.74
N GLU A 283 -20.39 -8.92 -1.95
CA GLU A 283 -19.63 -8.50 -3.13
C GLU A 283 -18.48 -9.48 -3.50
N ASP A 284 -18.68 -10.78 -3.27
CA ASP A 284 -17.71 -11.85 -3.56
C ASP A 284 -16.30 -11.61 -2.93
N LYS A 285 -16.26 -10.88 -1.80
CA LYS A 285 -15.00 -10.62 -1.10
C LYS A 285 -14.48 -11.88 -0.39
N VAL A 286 -13.18 -11.87 -0.14
CA VAL A 286 -12.47 -12.96 0.56
C VAL A 286 -11.54 -12.36 1.61
N VAL A 287 -11.45 -13.01 2.77
CA VAL A 287 -10.51 -12.63 3.83
C VAL A 287 -9.64 -13.82 4.17
N GLU A 288 -8.33 -13.67 4.00
CA GLU A 288 -7.36 -14.74 4.23
C GLU A 288 -6.34 -14.38 5.31
N LEU A 289 -5.99 -15.36 6.13
CA LEU A 289 -4.88 -15.28 7.09
C LEU A 289 -3.98 -16.50 6.92
N TYR A 290 -2.70 -16.24 6.67
CA TYR A 290 -1.63 -17.24 6.72
C TYR A 290 -0.89 -17.12 8.05
N SER A 291 -0.96 -18.17 8.86
CA SER A 291 -0.25 -18.29 10.13
C SER A 291 0.93 -19.24 9.96
N LEU A 292 2.15 -18.70 10.04
CA LEU A 292 3.39 -19.43 9.82
C LEU A 292 3.96 -19.83 11.17
N GLU A 293 3.83 -21.11 11.54
CA GLU A 293 4.20 -21.62 12.86
C GLU A 293 5.71 -21.49 13.12
N GLY A 294 6.06 -20.90 14.26
CA GLY A 294 7.45 -20.69 14.68
C GLY A 294 8.25 -19.69 13.86
N GLU A 295 7.65 -19.08 12.83
CA GLU A 295 8.29 -18.05 12.02
C GLU A 295 8.25 -16.67 12.68
N GLY A 296 9.25 -15.82 12.35
CA GLY A 296 9.44 -14.49 12.90
C GLY A 296 8.94 -13.37 11.98
N HIS A 297 9.58 -12.19 12.14
CA HIS A 297 9.25 -10.95 11.42
C HIS A 297 9.97 -10.87 10.08
N ILE A 298 9.51 -11.61 9.05
CA ILE A 298 10.17 -11.70 7.74
C ILE A 298 9.16 -11.69 6.59
N TRP A 299 9.66 -11.52 5.36
CA TRP A 299 8.95 -11.73 4.10
C TRP A 299 9.33 -13.12 3.57
N TRP A 300 8.40 -14.04 3.43
CA TRP A 300 8.69 -15.44 3.08
C TRP A 300 8.84 -15.62 1.56
N ASN A 301 9.86 -16.40 1.17
CA ASN A 301 10.11 -16.74 -0.22
C ASN A 301 10.69 -18.15 -0.31
N ARG A 302 10.14 -18.99 -1.20
CA ARG A 302 10.61 -20.36 -1.43
C ARG A 302 12.08 -20.44 -1.81
N ASN A 303 12.57 -19.45 -2.58
CA ASN A 303 13.98 -19.37 -2.94
C ASN A 303 14.93 -19.18 -1.74
N TRP A 304 14.39 -18.80 -0.57
CA TRP A 304 15.12 -18.65 0.68
C TRP A 304 14.84 -19.78 1.67
N GLY A 305 14.21 -20.89 1.19
CA GLY A 305 13.95 -22.08 1.99
C GLY A 305 12.65 -22.05 2.81
N HIS A 306 11.67 -21.23 2.44
CA HIS A 306 10.35 -21.22 3.09
C HIS A 306 9.32 -22.01 2.27
N ASP A 307 8.24 -22.42 2.91
CA ASP A 307 7.15 -23.18 2.27
C ASP A 307 6.36 -22.37 1.24
N ILE A 308 6.35 -21.06 1.37
CA ILE A 308 5.55 -20.15 0.56
C ILE A 308 6.39 -19.05 -0.09
N SER A 309 5.88 -18.51 -1.20
CA SER A 309 6.33 -17.26 -1.82
C SER A 309 5.23 -16.21 -1.60
N THR A 310 5.42 -15.35 -0.62
CA THR A 310 4.41 -14.38 -0.18
C THR A 310 3.97 -13.45 -1.32
N SER A 311 4.91 -12.91 -2.11
CA SER A 311 4.60 -12.00 -3.21
C SER A 311 3.74 -12.65 -4.30
N GLU A 312 4.03 -13.92 -4.66
CA GLU A 312 3.24 -14.68 -5.62
C GLU A 312 1.81 -14.92 -5.10
N LEU A 313 1.67 -15.29 -3.82
CA LEU A 313 0.37 -15.51 -3.20
C LEU A 313 -0.45 -14.22 -3.10
N ILE A 314 0.19 -13.09 -2.77
CA ILE A 314 -0.46 -11.77 -2.76
C ILE A 314 -0.96 -11.42 -4.16
N TRP A 315 -0.12 -11.59 -5.19
CA TRP A 315 -0.55 -11.28 -6.55
C TRP A 315 -1.68 -12.21 -7.03
N GLN A 316 -1.58 -13.51 -6.77
CA GLN A 316 -2.65 -14.46 -7.10
C GLN A 316 -3.97 -14.07 -6.42
N PHE A 317 -3.90 -13.65 -5.16
CA PHE A 317 -5.05 -13.15 -4.43
C PHE A 317 -5.62 -11.87 -5.09
N PHE A 318 -4.80 -10.86 -5.39
CA PHE A 318 -5.24 -9.65 -6.06
C PHE A 318 -5.85 -9.94 -7.43
N LYS A 319 -5.25 -10.82 -8.21
CA LYS A 319 -5.74 -11.26 -9.51
C LYS A 319 -7.11 -11.94 -9.43
N SER A 320 -7.39 -12.66 -8.35
CA SER A 320 -8.69 -13.31 -8.13
C SER A 320 -9.80 -12.33 -7.73
N GLN A 321 -9.46 -11.08 -7.40
CA GLN A 321 -10.37 -10.02 -7.00
C GLN A 321 -10.63 -8.98 -8.10
N GLN A 322 -10.19 -9.29 -9.33
CA GLN A 322 -10.32 -8.40 -10.51
C GLN A 322 -11.66 -8.59 -11.22
#